data_25e9c76a82809eb2a49e58324d818147
#
_entry.id   25e9c76a82809eb2a49e58324d818147
#
_cell.length_a   1.000
_cell.length_b   1.000
_cell.length_c   1.000
_cell.angle_alpha   90.00
_cell.angle_beta   90.00
_cell.angle_gamma   90.00
#
_symmetry.space_group_name_H-M   'P 1'
#
loop_
_entity.id
_entity.type
_entity.pdbx_description
1 polymer ?
#
loop_
_entity_poly.entity_id
_entity_poly.type
_entity_poly.pdbx_seq_one_letter_code
_entity_poly.pdbx_strand_id
1 'polypeptide(L)'
;MTIGIYGGSFNPIHQGHLALGRWLVRHTLVDELWFMVSPQNPLKPAAGLLDDNARLRLARLAVGRSQRLRVSDFEFSLPRPSFMADTLAALRQAHPEHDFVLVIGADNWHDFPRWHRPDDILAHHRLIIYPRPGYDIDNTTLPHGVTLAATPLLDISSTQIRRAIASDRAYAGQGLHPRVWKEIQACGYYTLTD
;
A
#
# COMPACT_ATOMS: atom_id res chain seq x y z
N MET A 1 -13.29 -13.52 -8.26
CA MET A 1 -12.01 -12.92 -8.73
C MET A 1 -11.01 -12.91 -7.58
N THR A 2 -9.73 -13.05 -7.90
CA THR A 2 -8.64 -12.88 -6.93
C THR A 2 -8.24 -11.41 -6.84
N ILE A 3 -8.43 -10.80 -5.68
CA ILE A 3 -8.15 -9.38 -5.45
C ILE A 3 -7.00 -9.22 -4.47
N GLY A 4 -5.92 -8.58 -4.92
CA GLY A 4 -4.80 -8.21 -4.06
C GLY A 4 -5.15 -6.99 -3.20
N ILE A 5 -5.04 -7.11 -1.89
CA ILE A 5 -5.19 -6.00 -0.95
C ILE A 5 -3.82 -5.48 -0.57
N TYR A 6 -3.51 -4.29 -1.04
CA TYR A 6 -2.26 -3.60 -0.75
C TYR A 6 -2.55 -2.42 0.18
N GLY A 7 -2.48 -2.68 1.49
CA GLY A 7 -2.71 -1.67 2.53
C GLY A 7 -1.52 -0.73 2.70
N GLY A 8 -1.81 0.55 2.87
CA GLY A 8 -0.77 1.53 3.09
C GLY A 8 -1.30 2.93 3.42
N SER A 9 -0.45 3.72 4.08
CA SER A 9 -0.77 5.13 4.29
C SER A 9 -0.70 5.96 3.00
N PHE A 10 0.10 5.52 2.01
CA PHE A 10 0.32 6.22 0.73
C PHE A 10 0.53 7.73 0.88
N ASN A 11 1.55 8.11 1.63
CA ASN A 11 1.81 9.48 2.07
C ASN A 11 3.12 10.07 1.47
N PRO A 12 3.13 10.41 0.15
CA PRO A 12 2.15 10.12 -0.89
C PRO A 12 2.32 8.74 -1.55
N ILE A 13 1.33 8.34 -2.35
CA ILE A 13 1.48 7.26 -3.32
C ILE A 13 2.54 7.67 -4.36
N HIS A 14 3.34 6.69 -4.83
CA HIS A 14 4.43 6.94 -5.76
C HIS A 14 4.58 5.84 -6.81
N GLN A 15 5.47 6.04 -7.79
CA GLN A 15 5.66 5.11 -8.91
C GLN A 15 6.04 3.69 -8.47
N GLY A 16 6.75 3.54 -7.34
CA GLY A 16 7.06 2.23 -6.77
C GLY A 16 5.81 1.42 -6.42
N HIS A 17 4.82 2.07 -5.80
CA HIS A 17 3.54 1.42 -5.49
C HIS A 17 2.81 1.00 -6.77
N LEU A 18 2.74 1.90 -7.77
CA LEU A 18 2.07 1.62 -9.04
C LEU A 18 2.77 0.52 -9.85
N ALA A 19 4.10 0.52 -9.87
CA ALA A 19 4.90 -0.48 -10.56
C ALA A 19 4.68 -1.88 -9.97
N LEU A 20 4.70 -1.99 -8.63
CA LEU A 20 4.35 -3.23 -7.93
C LEU A 20 2.95 -3.72 -8.31
N GLY A 21 1.95 -2.86 -8.21
CA GLY A 21 0.58 -3.23 -8.54
C GLY A 21 0.43 -3.71 -9.99
N ARG A 22 1.04 -3.00 -10.94
CA ARG A 22 1.04 -3.40 -12.36
C ARG A 22 1.77 -4.72 -12.58
N TRP A 23 2.86 -4.95 -11.86
CA TRP A 23 3.64 -6.18 -11.96
C TRP A 23 2.80 -7.38 -11.48
N LEU A 24 2.20 -7.31 -10.30
CA LEU A 24 1.38 -8.38 -9.73
C LEU A 24 0.21 -8.77 -10.65
N VAL A 25 -0.48 -7.77 -11.17
CA VAL A 25 -1.59 -7.95 -12.11
C VAL A 25 -1.12 -8.53 -13.45
N ARG A 26 0.03 -8.09 -13.97
CA ARG A 26 0.57 -8.59 -15.24
C ARG A 26 1.01 -10.06 -15.14
N HIS A 27 1.56 -10.45 -14.01
CA HIS A 27 2.04 -11.82 -13.78
C HIS A 27 0.94 -12.74 -13.22
N THR A 28 -0.32 -12.31 -13.28
CA THR A 28 -1.52 -13.09 -12.93
C THR A 28 -1.53 -13.64 -11.50
N LEU A 29 -0.78 -13.00 -10.59
CA LEU A 29 -0.85 -13.35 -9.17
C LEU A 29 -2.17 -12.89 -8.54
N VAL A 30 -2.75 -11.82 -9.09
CA VAL A 30 -4.08 -11.30 -8.77
C VAL A 30 -4.77 -10.80 -10.03
N ASP A 31 -6.10 -10.85 -10.07
CA ASP A 31 -6.90 -10.30 -11.18
C ASP A 31 -6.97 -8.77 -11.13
N GLU A 32 -7.17 -8.25 -9.92
CA GLU A 32 -7.15 -6.82 -9.61
C GLU A 32 -6.25 -6.57 -8.38
N LEU A 33 -5.73 -5.35 -8.25
CA LEU A 33 -5.09 -4.88 -7.04
C LEU A 33 -5.82 -3.66 -6.50
N TRP A 34 -6.20 -3.70 -5.21
CA TRP A 34 -6.79 -2.59 -4.51
C TRP A 34 -5.77 -1.94 -3.58
N PHE A 35 -5.43 -0.67 -3.86
CA PHE A 35 -4.69 0.19 -2.95
C PHE A 35 -5.65 0.59 -1.83
N MET A 36 -5.55 -0.10 -0.69
CA MET A 36 -6.34 0.18 0.50
C MET A 36 -5.70 1.32 1.28
N VAL A 37 -6.30 2.51 1.22
CA VAL A 37 -5.78 3.68 1.94
C VAL A 37 -6.11 3.55 3.41
N SER A 38 -5.09 3.34 4.25
CA SER A 38 -5.28 3.23 5.70
C SER A 38 -5.41 4.60 6.33
N PRO A 39 -6.47 4.86 7.11
CA PRO A 39 -6.63 6.12 7.85
C PRO A 39 -5.49 6.34 8.82
N GLN A 40 -5.19 5.33 9.63
CA GLN A 40 -4.10 5.34 10.59
C GLN A 40 -3.51 3.94 10.72
N ASN A 41 -2.23 3.80 10.35
CA ASN A 41 -1.51 2.56 10.62
C ASN A 41 -1.19 2.51 12.13
N PRO A 42 -1.65 1.48 12.87
CA PRO A 42 -1.42 1.38 14.32
C PRO A 42 0.07 1.32 14.70
N LEU A 43 0.94 0.92 13.77
CA LEU A 43 2.39 0.81 13.98
C LEU A 43 3.16 2.08 13.58
N LYS A 44 2.49 3.15 13.12
CA LYS A 44 3.14 4.39 12.68
C LYS A 44 2.58 5.60 13.43
N PRO A 45 3.46 6.55 13.83
CA PRO A 45 2.99 7.80 14.44
C PRO A 45 2.14 8.60 13.45
N ALA A 46 1.09 9.25 13.95
CA ALA A 46 0.21 10.10 13.15
C ALA A 46 0.91 11.41 12.70
N ALA A 47 2.00 11.81 13.35
CA ALA A 47 2.74 13.01 13.03
C ALA A 47 3.30 12.99 11.60
N GLY A 48 3.00 14.03 10.81
CA GLY A 48 3.42 14.14 9.42
C GLY A 48 2.60 13.32 8.42
N LEU A 49 1.48 12.73 8.86
CA LEU A 49 0.54 12.07 7.97
C LEU A 49 -0.42 13.11 7.38
N LEU A 50 -0.49 13.20 6.06
CA LEU A 50 -1.47 14.02 5.37
C LEU A 50 -2.88 13.49 5.63
N ASP A 51 -3.87 14.38 5.61
CA ASP A 51 -5.29 14.02 5.78
C ASP A 51 -5.71 12.82 4.92
N ASP A 52 -6.60 11.99 5.47
CA ASP A 52 -7.02 10.73 4.84
C ASP A 52 -7.61 10.94 3.45
N ASN A 53 -8.50 11.94 3.29
CA ASN A 53 -9.15 12.24 2.03
C ASN A 53 -8.15 12.81 1.01
N ALA A 54 -7.17 13.60 1.46
CA ALA A 54 -6.11 14.10 0.60
C ALA A 54 -5.25 12.94 0.07
N ARG A 55 -4.86 11.97 0.92
CA ARG A 55 -4.11 10.77 0.50
C ARG A 55 -4.92 9.89 -0.44
N LEU A 56 -6.21 9.71 -0.17
CA LEU A 56 -7.15 9.00 -1.04
C LEU A 56 -7.26 9.67 -2.41
N ARG A 57 -7.38 11.01 -2.45
CA ARG A 57 -7.41 11.79 -3.68
C ARG A 57 -6.12 11.62 -4.49
N LEU A 58 -4.96 11.71 -3.86
CA LEU A 58 -3.67 11.50 -4.51
C LEU A 58 -3.56 10.07 -5.08
N ALA A 59 -4.03 9.06 -4.34
CA ALA A 59 -4.06 7.68 -4.81
C ALA A 59 -4.96 7.52 -6.04
N ARG A 60 -6.15 8.10 -6.04
CA ARG A 60 -7.08 8.09 -7.18
C ARG A 60 -6.50 8.79 -8.42
N LEU A 61 -5.79 9.90 -8.23
CA LEU A 61 -5.08 10.60 -9.33
C LEU A 61 -3.96 9.74 -9.92
N ALA A 62 -3.23 8.99 -9.08
CA ALA A 62 -2.13 8.12 -9.50
C ALA A 62 -2.61 6.90 -10.29
N VAL A 63 -3.66 6.25 -9.83
CA VAL A 63 -4.24 5.05 -10.45
C VAL A 63 -5.00 5.41 -11.74
N GLY A 64 -5.69 6.55 -11.76
CA GLY A 64 -6.43 7.05 -12.92
C GLY A 64 -7.55 6.10 -13.36
N ARG A 65 -7.62 5.82 -14.68
CA ARG A 65 -8.64 4.97 -15.29
C ARG A 65 -8.17 3.52 -15.50
N SER A 66 -7.31 3.01 -14.65
CA SER A 66 -6.89 1.62 -14.73
C SER A 66 -8.10 0.68 -14.57
N GLN A 67 -8.14 -0.39 -15.35
CA GLN A 67 -9.20 -1.40 -15.21
C GLN A 67 -8.90 -2.43 -14.13
N ARG A 68 -7.63 -2.63 -13.79
CA ARG A 68 -7.17 -3.69 -12.88
C ARG A 68 -6.48 -3.17 -11.61
N LEU A 69 -6.28 -1.85 -11.49
CA LEU A 69 -5.81 -1.21 -10.27
C LEU A 69 -6.93 -0.32 -9.75
N ARG A 70 -7.30 -0.47 -8.50
CA ARG A 70 -8.33 0.33 -7.84
C ARG A 70 -7.79 1.00 -6.58
N VAL A 71 -8.48 2.01 -6.12
CA VAL A 71 -8.21 2.67 -4.82
C VAL A 71 -9.45 2.50 -3.97
N SER A 72 -9.25 1.97 -2.77
CA SER A 72 -10.32 1.71 -1.81
C SER A 72 -10.16 2.58 -0.57
N ASP A 73 -11.26 3.15 -0.12
CA ASP A 73 -11.44 3.83 1.15
C ASP A 73 -12.23 2.97 2.17
N PHE A 74 -12.31 1.68 1.95
CA PHE A 74 -13.09 0.75 2.75
C PHE A 74 -12.76 0.84 4.25
N GLU A 75 -11.47 0.99 4.61
CA GLU A 75 -11.03 1.16 6.00
C GLU A 75 -11.54 2.45 6.66
N PHE A 76 -12.01 3.45 5.89
CA PHE A 76 -12.53 4.69 6.46
C PHE A 76 -13.84 4.49 7.24
N SER A 77 -14.57 3.43 6.91
CA SER A 77 -15.81 3.03 7.58
C SER A 77 -15.59 2.07 8.76
N LEU A 78 -14.37 1.58 8.95
CA LEU A 78 -14.05 0.64 10.03
C LEU A 78 -13.63 1.36 11.32
N PRO A 79 -13.73 0.70 12.50
CA PRO A 79 -13.21 1.22 13.75
C PRO A 79 -11.71 1.58 13.66
N ARG A 80 -11.29 2.64 14.35
CA ARG A 80 -9.89 3.07 14.40
C ARG A 80 -9.25 2.75 15.75
N PRO A 81 -7.98 2.32 15.77
CA PRO A 81 -7.11 2.03 14.62
C PRO A 81 -7.59 0.80 13.85
N SER A 82 -7.51 0.83 12.50
CA SER A 82 -7.86 -0.31 11.67
C SER A 82 -6.73 -1.32 11.63
N PHE A 83 -7.05 -2.58 11.92
CA PHE A 83 -6.11 -3.70 11.79
C PHE A 83 -6.42 -4.50 10.52
N MET A 84 -5.39 -4.95 9.84
CA MET A 84 -5.54 -5.67 8.57
C MET A 84 -6.37 -6.95 8.71
N ALA A 85 -6.30 -7.66 9.84
CA ALA A 85 -7.15 -8.82 10.10
C ALA A 85 -8.64 -8.47 10.07
N ASP A 86 -9.02 -7.34 10.68
CA ASP A 86 -10.41 -6.88 10.71
C ASP A 86 -10.85 -6.37 9.34
N THR A 87 -9.97 -5.67 8.62
CA THR A 87 -10.21 -5.21 7.25
C THR A 87 -10.50 -6.38 6.31
N LEU A 88 -9.66 -7.42 6.34
CA LEU A 88 -9.83 -8.61 5.49
C LEU A 88 -11.09 -9.41 5.86
N ALA A 89 -11.39 -9.53 7.16
CA ALA A 89 -12.63 -10.17 7.61
C ALA A 89 -13.88 -9.42 7.14
N ALA A 90 -13.88 -8.09 7.24
CA ALA A 90 -14.97 -7.24 6.76
C ALA A 90 -15.12 -7.29 5.22
N LEU A 91 -14.01 -7.27 4.48
CA LEU A 91 -14.01 -7.41 3.02
C LEU A 91 -14.63 -8.75 2.58
N ARG A 92 -14.25 -9.85 3.24
CA ARG A 92 -14.82 -11.17 2.95
C ARG A 92 -16.31 -11.24 3.22
N GLN A 93 -16.81 -10.54 4.23
CA GLN A 93 -18.24 -10.45 4.51
C GLN A 93 -18.98 -9.57 3.47
N ALA A 94 -18.39 -8.44 3.09
CA ALA A 94 -19.00 -7.51 2.14
C ALA A 94 -18.97 -8.01 0.69
N HIS A 95 -18.00 -8.84 0.34
CA HIS A 95 -17.74 -9.33 -1.02
C HIS A 95 -17.40 -10.83 -1.02
N PRO A 96 -18.35 -11.70 -0.64
CA PRO A 96 -18.11 -13.15 -0.52
C PRO A 96 -17.78 -13.83 -1.85
N GLU A 97 -18.05 -13.17 -2.98
CA GLU A 97 -17.74 -13.63 -4.33
C GLU A 97 -16.26 -13.44 -4.73
N HIS A 98 -15.47 -12.77 -3.89
CA HIS A 98 -14.07 -12.48 -4.16
C HIS A 98 -13.14 -13.25 -3.22
N ASP A 99 -11.97 -13.60 -3.74
CA ASP A 99 -10.87 -14.16 -2.95
C ASP A 99 -9.83 -13.04 -2.71
N PHE A 100 -9.66 -12.66 -1.45
CA PHE A 100 -8.76 -11.58 -1.07
C PHE A 100 -7.38 -12.13 -0.68
N VAL A 101 -6.34 -11.61 -1.34
CA VAL A 101 -4.93 -11.93 -1.10
C VAL A 101 -4.25 -10.72 -0.50
N LEU A 102 -3.62 -10.87 0.65
CA LEU A 102 -2.88 -9.78 1.28
C LEU A 102 -1.52 -9.58 0.59
N VAL A 103 -1.19 -8.32 0.24
CA VAL A 103 0.08 -7.94 -0.38
C VAL A 103 0.87 -7.08 0.60
N ILE A 104 2.04 -7.56 1.03
CA ILE A 104 2.91 -6.86 2.00
C ILE A 104 4.38 -6.88 1.55
N GLY A 105 5.14 -5.90 2.02
CA GLY A 105 6.59 -5.89 1.84
C GLY A 105 7.31 -6.85 2.79
N ALA A 106 8.52 -7.25 2.42
CA ALA A 106 9.38 -8.10 3.25
C ALA A 106 9.65 -7.50 4.64
N ASP A 107 9.69 -6.17 4.75
CA ASP A 107 9.76 -5.44 6.02
C ASP A 107 8.53 -5.69 6.91
N ASN A 108 7.34 -5.66 6.35
CA ASN A 108 6.10 -5.98 7.06
C ASN A 108 5.98 -7.48 7.39
N TRP A 109 6.49 -8.35 6.52
CA TRP A 109 6.55 -9.79 6.81
C TRP A 109 7.44 -10.10 8.01
N HIS A 110 8.59 -9.41 8.13
CA HIS A 110 9.46 -9.53 9.29
C HIS A 110 8.73 -9.17 10.60
N ASP A 111 7.89 -8.14 10.58
CA ASP A 111 7.09 -7.71 11.72
C ASP A 111 5.73 -8.43 11.84
N PHE A 112 5.37 -9.26 10.86
CA PHE A 112 4.05 -9.90 10.76
C PHE A 112 3.65 -10.71 12.00
N PRO A 113 4.53 -11.45 12.69
CA PRO A 113 4.18 -12.16 13.93
C PRO A 113 3.69 -11.25 15.07
N ARG A 114 3.96 -9.93 14.98
CA ARG A 114 3.52 -8.92 15.96
C ARG A 114 2.23 -8.22 15.56
N TRP A 115 1.65 -8.56 14.41
CA TRP A 115 0.40 -7.97 13.95
C TRP A 115 -0.77 -8.45 14.80
N HIS A 116 -1.89 -7.74 14.70
CA HIS A 116 -3.14 -8.17 15.33
C HIS A 116 -3.68 -9.40 14.60
N ARG A 117 -3.84 -10.51 15.32
CA ARG A 117 -4.35 -11.80 14.83
C ARG A 117 -3.68 -12.29 13.53
N PRO A 118 -2.35 -12.47 13.51
CA PRO A 118 -1.64 -12.89 12.31
C PRO A 118 -2.06 -14.30 11.86
N ASP A 119 -2.34 -15.20 12.83
CA ASP A 119 -2.78 -16.58 12.53
C ASP A 119 -4.14 -16.61 11.82
N ASP A 120 -5.05 -15.70 12.15
CA ASP A 120 -6.32 -15.55 11.45
C ASP A 120 -6.13 -15.14 9.99
N ILE A 121 -5.17 -14.25 9.73
CA ILE A 121 -4.83 -13.84 8.37
C ILE A 121 -4.32 -15.06 7.59
N LEU A 122 -3.37 -15.82 8.14
CA LEU A 122 -2.79 -17.01 7.49
C LEU A 122 -3.81 -18.13 7.30
N ALA A 123 -4.75 -18.29 8.23
CA ALA A 123 -5.77 -19.32 8.14
C ALA A 123 -6.82 -19.07 7.03
N HIS A 124 -7.07 -17.81 6.69
CA HIS A 124 -8.18 -17.45 5.82
C HIS A 124 -7.78 -16.75 4.51
N HIS A 125 -6.53 -16.32 4.38
CA HIS A 125 -6.07 -15.54 3.25
C HIS A 125 -4.70 -16.01 2.77
N ARG A 126 -4.52 -15.99 1.45
CA ARG A 126 -3.19 -16.10 0.85
C ARG A 126 -2.45 -14.77 1.01
N LEU A 127 -1.11 -14.85 1.06
CA LEU A 127 -0.23 -13.68 1.14
C LEU A 127 0.75 -13.65 -0.04
N ILE A 128 1.00 -12.46 -0.52
CA ILE A 128 2.09 -12.19 -1.46
C ILE A 128 3.05 -11.23 -0.78
N ILE A 129 4.29 -11.67 -0.60
CA ILE A 129 5.39 -10.85 -0.09
C ILE A 129 6.15 -10.29 -1.28
N TYR A 130 6.38 -8.99 -1.33
CA TYR A 130 7.29 -8.40 -2.30
C TYR A 130 8.62 -8.00 -1.63
N PRO A 131 9.75 -8.11 -2.37
CA PRO A 131 11.08 -7.82 -1.82
C PRO A 131 11.22 -6.37 -1.37
N ARG A 132 11.99 -6.17 -0.31
CA ARG A 132 12.40 -4.84 0.19
C ARG A 132 13.89 -4.84 0.48
N PRO A 133 14.63 -3.75 0.18
CA PRO A 133 16.05 -3.66 0.51
C PRO A 133 16.29 -3.89 2.01
N GLY A 134 17.27 -4.73 2.33
CA GLY A 134 17.63 -5.03 3.71
C GLY A 134 16.77 -6.07 4.43
N TYR A 135 15.81 -6.71 3.73
CA TYR A 135 14.96 -7.76 4.28
C TYR A 135 14.98 -8.99 3.37
N ASP A 136 15.86 -9.93 3.67
CA ASP A 136 15.95 -11.18 2.95
C ASP A 136 14.86 -12.15 3.44
N ILE A 137 14.23 -12.85 2.49
CA ILE A 137 13.20 -13.85 2.77
C ILE A 137 13.71 -15.20 2.29
N ASP A 138 13.79 -16.14 3.20
CA ASP A 138 14.01 -17.55 2.85
C ASP A 138 12.70 -18.17 2.34
N ASN A 139 12.61 -18.33 1.02
CA ASN A 139 11.42 -18.88 0.38
C ASN A 139 11.13 -20.34 0.78
N THR A 140 12.11 -21.07 1.32
CA THR A 140 11.93 -22.47 1.74
C THR A 140 11.19 -22.60 3.09
N THR A 141 11.14 -21.54 3.87
CA THR A 141 10.52 -21.50 5.21
C THR A 141 9.13 -20.86 5.23
N LEU A 142 8.63 -20.41 4.08
CA LEU A 142 7.33 -19.74 4.00
C LEU A 142 6.19 -20.73 4.29
N PRO A 143 5.19 -20.31 5.10
CA PRO A 143 4.00 -21.11 5.35
C PRO A 143 3.19 -21.38 4.09
N HIS A 144 2.36 -22.42 4.12
CA HIS A 144 1.42 -22.68 3.04
C HIS A 144 0.54 -21.44 2.77
N GLY A 145 0.32 -21.11 1.50
CA GLY A 145 -0.47 -19.95 1.10
C GLY A 145 0.29 -18.62 1.07
N VAL A 146 1.57 -18.60 1.48
CA VAL A 146 2.45 -17.43 1.40
C VAL A 146 3.41 -17.58 0.23
N THR A 147 3.52 -16.56 -0.61
CA THR A 147 4.36 -16.56 -1.82
C THR A 147 5.26 -15.34 -1.86
N LEU A 148 6.54 -15.52 -2.16
CA LEU A 148 7.47 -14.43 -2.46
C LEU A 148 7.38 -14.08 -3.96
N ALA A 149 6.98 -12.85 -4.26
CA ALA A 149 6.91 -12.35 -5.63
C ALA A 149 8.29 -11.88 -6.11
N ALA A 150 8.72 -12.34 -7.28
CA ALA A 150 9.99 -11.94 -7.89
C ALA A 150 9.89 -10.55 -8.55
N THR A 151 9.40 -9.55 -7.81
CA THR A 151 9.28 -8.18 -8.32
C THR A 151 10.62 -7.48 -8.34
N PRO A 152 10.86 -6.57 -9.31
CA PRO A 152 12.02 -5.71 -9.25
C PRO A 152 12.05 -4.88 -7.95
N LEU A 153 13.22 -4.74 -7.36
CA LEU A 153 13.44 -3.81 -6.26
C LEU A 153 13.34 -2.38 -6.79
N LEU A 154 12.48 -1.57 -6.17
CA LEU A 154 12.35 -0.16 -6.49
C LEU A 154 12.75 0.65 -5.26
N ASP A 155 13.85 1.38 -5.40
CA ASP A 155 14.37 2.27 -4.35
C ASP A 155 13.66 3.62 -4.38
N ILE A 156 12.37 3.60 -4.08
CA ILE A 156 11.52 4.80 -3.97
C ILE A 156 10.72 4.68 -2.67
N SER A 157 10.82 5.69 -1.81
CA SER A 157 10.00 5.74 -0.60
C SER A 157 9.25 7.07 -0.45
N SER A 158 8.06 7.01 0.13
CA SER A 158 7.26 8.21 0.45
C SER A 158 8.04 9.18 1.36
N THR A 159 8.90 8.66 2.24
CA THR A 159 9.72 9.49 3.14
C THR A 159 10.78 10.28 2.38
N GLN A 160 11.48 9.66 1.42
CA GLN A 160 12.43 10.37 0.55
C GLN A 160 11.72 11.47 -0.24
N ILE A 161 10.54 11.16 -0.81
CA ILE A 161 9.74 12.13 -1.57
C ILE A 161 9.32 13.31 -0.69
N ARG A 162 8.77 13.08 0.50
CA ARG A 162 8.38 14.18 1.42
C ARG A 162 9.57 15.05 1.81
N ARG A 163 10.72 14.43 2.11
CA ARG A 163 11.95 15.19 2.42
C ARG A 163 12.40 16.04 1.23
N ALA A 164 12.38 15.48 0.01
CA ALA A 164 12.75 16.23 -1.18
C ALA A 164 11.81 17.43 -1.42
N ILE A 165 10.50 17.26 -1.27
CA ILE A 165 9.53 18.35 -1.40
C ILE A 165 9.78 19.45 -0.36
N ALA A 166 10.08 19.07 0.89
CA ALA A 166 10.29 20.01 1.98
C ALA A 166 11.61 20.80 1.88
N SER A 167 12.67 20.19 1.36
CA SER A 167 14.03 20.76 1.42
C SER A 167 14.63 21.18 0.10
N ASP A 168 14.10 20.70 -1.04
CA ASP A 168 14.66 20.96 -2.36
C ASP A 168 13.68 21.75 -3.25
N ARG A 169 13.94 23.05 -3.40
CA ARG A 169 13.14 23.93 -4.28
C ARG A 169 13.21 23.54 -5.77
N ALA A 170 14.22 22.76 -6.16
CA ALA A 170 14.38 22.26 -7.52
C ALA A 170 13.68 20.90 -7.74
N TYR A 171 13.09 20.30 -6.69
CA TYR A 171 12.37 19.04 -6.83
C TYR A 171 11.19 19.18 -7.80
N ALA A 172 11.20 18.35 -8.83
CA ALA A 172 10.24 18.42 -9.95
C ALA A 172 9.30 17.17 -9.98
N GLY A 173 9.04 16.54 -8.85
CA GLY A 173 8.10 15.41 -8.73
C GLY A 173 8.67 14.05 -9.15
N GLN A 174 9.99 13.87 -9.08
CA GLN A 174 10.63 12.58 -9.36
C GLN A 174 10.02 11.47 -8.50
N GLY A 175 9.73 10.33 -9.13
CA GLY A 175 9.06 9.19 -8.46
C GLY A 175 7.56 9.35 -8.28
N LEU A 176 6.95 10.48 -8.64
CA LEU A 176 5.51 10.71 -8.60
C LEU A 176 4.86 10.60 -9.98
N HIS A 177 3.58 10.26 -9.99
CA HIS A 177 2.75 10.42 -11.18
C HIS A 177 2.53 11.92 -11.45
N PRO A 178 2.59 12.44 -12.71
CA PRO A 178 2.47 13.89 -13.00
C PRO A 178 1.21 14.55 -12.40
N ARG A 179 0.08 13.86 -12.39
CA ARG A 179 -1.16 14.37 -11.78
C ARG A 179 -1.07 14.49 -10.26
N VAL A 180 -0.34 13.57 -9.62
CA VAL A 180 -0.09 13.62 -8.16
C VAL A 180 0.80 14.79 -7.83
N TRP A 181 1.87 14.99 -8.61
CA TRP A 181 2.78 16.13 -8.42
C TRP A 181 2.05 17.46 -8.58
N LYS A 182 1.26 17.62 -9.65
CA LYS A 182 0.45 18.82 -9.88
C LYS A 182 -0.48 19.13 -8.70
N GLU A 183 -1.13 18.12 -8.14
CA GLU A 183 -2.03 18.27 -7.00
C GLU A 183 -1.28 18.66 -5.72
N ILE A 184 -0.12 18.02 -5.46
CA ILE A 184 0.74 18.37 -4.32
C ILE A 184 1.16 19.83 -4.38
N GLN A 185 1.58 20.32 -5.55
CA GLN A 185 1.95 21.73 -5.75
C GLN A 185 0.76 22.67 -5.55
N ALA A 186 -0.39 22.35 -6.13
CA ALA A 186 -1.58 23.17 -6.05
C ALA A 186 -2.12 23.34 -4.62
N CYS A 187 -1.96 22.30 -3.79
CA CYS A 187 -2.45 22.27 -2.40
C CYS A 187 -1.35 22.61 -1.37
N GLY A 188 -0.09 22.77 -1.76
CA GLY A 188 1.02 23.03 -0.85
C GLY A 188 1.31 21.85 0.09
N TYR A 189 1.02 20.61 -0.32
CA TYR A 189 1.25 19.45 0.53
C TYR A 189 2.74 19.15 0.71
N TYR A 190 3.11 18.76 1.93
CA TYR A 190 4.47 18.36 2.32
C TYR A 190 5.52 19.48 2.26
N THR A 191 5.12 20.73 2.04
CA THR A 191 6.00 21.88 2.20
C THR A 191 6.24 22.16 3.68
N LEU A 192 7.41 22.70 4.03
CA LEU A 192 7.60 23.27 5.36
C LEU A 192 6.66 24.49 5.44
N THR A 193 5.66 24.42 6.31
CA THR A 193 4.98 25.63 6.80
C THR A 193 5.97 26.35 7.71
N ASP A 194 6.36 27.56 7.34
CA ASP A 194 7.14 28.46 8.18
C ASP A 194 6.51 28.65 9.55
#